data_fdd08bc2b98926124ab0532f02078429
#
_entry.id   fdd08bc2b98926124ab0532f02078429
#
_cell.length_a   1.000
_cell.length_b   1.000
_cell.length_c   1.000
_cell.angle_alpha   90.00
_cell.angle_beta   90.00
_cell.angle_gamma   90.00
#
_symmetry.space_group_name_H-M   'P 1'
#
loop_
_entity.id
_entity.type
_entity.pdbx_description
1 polymer ?
#
loop_
_entity_poly.entity_id
_entity_poly.type
_entity_poly.pdbx_seq_one_letter_code
_entity_poly.pdbx_strand_id
1 'polypeptide(L)'
;MKAAEDRLKAFIQKNILWMAFAAVFLFGAFMRYSLASYIVPDMQADYLPWMQTLQSGGIQSLLAEYSPFPYSAMHVYIWALAAWLFPHADALVLLKGIVILFDAMQAVIGCLLVLELLPKARRVTGVFVAFTLLWLNPILLLNAAAWGQTDVIYLGLSLLTLLLLFKQKPVLAMLSFGLALAFKLQAIFLLPALLILYFCFEKKFSLLWFLLIPAVWFAVRIPLQLMDSGTASATEFLTAQTSSYTDATMNCPNLHALLNEAVKSPLLIMVKWERYSIFLTITILGAMAAWMILKQIKLDNQNALLLSAWCVLTCVFFLPHMHERYGIVGDILLLLWAVVLWKPRGFLYVLLGLLPTASAYCNYVLDREIFSLQLGGAMNLLFIVLLTWEVIRQG
;
A
#
# COMPACT_ATOMS: atom_id res chain seq x y z
N MET A 1 -44.33 20.04 -22.84
CA MET A 1 -43.17 19.17 -23.12
C MET A 1 -41.86 19.96 -23.17
N LYS A 2 -41.65 20.90 -24.08
CA LYS A 2 -40.37 21.65 -24.24
C LYS A 2 -39.85 22.29 -22.94
N ALA A 3 -40.72 22.95 -22.15
CA ALA A 3 -40.32 23.56 -20.86
C ALA A 3 -39.90 22.53 -19.77
N ALA A 4 -40.39 21.28 -19.81
CA ALA A 4 -39.98 20.20 -18.92
C ALA A 4 -38.62 19.64 -19.34
N GLU A 5 -38.36 19.50 -20.63
CA GLU A 5 -37.09 19.10 -21.20
C GLU A 5 -35.98 20.12 -20.89
N ASP A 6 -36.28 21.40 -21.01
CA ASP A 6 -35.31 22.47 -20.69
C ASP A 6 -34.95 22.49 -19.19
N ARG A 7 -35.94 22.27 -18.30
CA ARG A 7 -35.69 22.11 -16.87
C ARG A 7 -34.82 20.87 -16.56
N LEU A 8 -35.12 19.74 -17.22
CA LEU A 8 -34.34 18.51 -17.07
C LEU A 8 -32.90 18.70 -17.54
N LYS A 9 -32.70 19.31 -18.71
CA LYS A 9 -31.35 19.65 -19.21
C LYS A 9 -30.58 20.53 -18.25
N ALA A 10 -31.19 21.59 -17.75
CA ALA A 10 -30.57 22.50 -16.78
C ALA A 10 -30.23 21.77 -15.47
N PHE A 11 -31.10 20.89 -14.97
CA PHE A 11 -30.84 20.07 -13.80
C PHE A 11 -29.65 19.13 -14.02
N ILE A 12 -29.62 18.39 -15.16
CA ILE A 12 -28.51 17.50 -15.49
C ILE A 12 -27.20 18.29 -15.61
N GLN A 13 -27.18 19.39 -16.35
CA GLN A 13 -25.98 20.21 -16.53
C GLN A 13 -25.44 20.74 -15.19
N LYS A 14 -26.32 21.16 -14.28
CA LYS A 14 -25.94 21.63 -12.94
C LYS A 14 -25.39 20.51 -12.06
N ASN A 15 -25.86 19.29 -12.20
CA ASN A 15 -25.56 18.18 -11.29
C ASN A 15 -24.72 17.08 -11.93
N ILE A 16 -24.31 17.20 -13.20
CA ILE A 16 -23.64 16.15 -13.97
C ILE A 16 -22.43 15.53 -13.24
N LEU A 17 -21.65 16.37 -12.56
CA LEU A 17 -20.48 15.91 -11.83
C LEU A 17 -20.85 15.06 -10.60
N TRP A 18 -21.86 15.49 -9.82
CA TRP A 18 -22.37 14.72 -8.68
C TRP A 18 -23.00 13.39 -9.13
N MET A 19 -23.70 13.40 -10.26
CA MET A 19 -24.26 12.20 -10.88
C MET A 19 -23.14 11.26 -11.32
N ALA A 20 -22.04 11.78 -11.89
CA ALA A 20 -20.88 11.00 -12.27
C ALA A 20 -20.17 10.40 -11.04
N PHE A 21 -19.97 11.19 -9.97
CA PHE A 21 -19.43 10.66 -8.70
C PHE A 21 -20.31 9.55 -8.13
N ALA A 22 -21.62 9.75 -8.09
CA ALA A 22 -22.56 8.76 -7.60
C ALA A 22 -22.52 7.47 -8.46
N ALA A 23 -22.47 7.60 -9.78
CA ALA A 23 -22.38 6.45 -10.68
C ALA A 23 -21.08 5.65 -10.46
N VAL A 24 -19.92 6.33 -10.36
CA VAL A 24 -18.64 5.68 -10.07
C VAL A 24 -18.65 5.02 -8.69
N PHE A 25 -19.20 5.70 -7.68
CA PHE A 25 -19.28 5.17 -6.32
C PHE A 25 -20.15 3.90 -6.29
N LEU A 26 -21.37 3.97 -6.87
CA LEU A 26 -22.30 2.84 -6.89
C LEU A 26 -21.74 1.66 -7.70
N PHE A 27 -21.09 1.93 -8.82
CA PHE A 27 -20.46 0.87 -9.63
C PHE A 27 -19.32 0.20 -8.87
N GLY A 28 -18.40 0.97 -8.27
CA GLY A 28 -17.32 0.41 -7.48
C GLY A 28 -17.79 -0.30 -6.21
N ALA A 29 -18.88 0.16 -5.57
CA ALA A 29 -19.52 -0.51 -4.44
C ALA A 29 -20.15 -1.85 -4.89
N PHE A 30 -20.82 -1.87 -6.05
CA PHE A 30 -21.36 -3.09 -6.66
C PHE A 30 -20.25 -4.10 -6.97
N MET A 31 -19.12 -3.67 -7.53
CA MET A 31 -17.97 -4.55 -7.77
C MET A 31 -17.44 -5.16 -6.47
N ARG A 32 -17.30 -4.37 -5.38
CA ARG A 32 -16.87 -4.87 -4.07
C ARG A 32 -17.87 -5.86 -3.47
N TYR A 33 -19.14 -5.56 -3.56
CA TYR A 33 -20.21 -6.47 -3.12
C TYR A 33 -20.14 -7.80 -3.87
N SER A 34 -19.98 -7.76 -5.20
CA SER A 34 -19.91 -8.97 -6.03
C SER A 34 -18.67 -9.83 -5.75
N LEU A 35 -17.55 -9.21 -5.32
CA LEU A 35 -16.31 -9.89 -5.01
C LEU A 35 -16.21 -10.32 -3.53
N ALA A 36 -17.05 -9.77 -2.64
CA ALA A 36 -16.94 -10.00 -1.20
C ALA A 36 -17.19 -11.46 -0.78
N SER A 37 -17.96 -12.22 -1.56
CA SER A 37 -18.20 -13.65 -1.32
C SER A 37 -17.03 -14.55 -1.73
N TYR A 38 -16.01 -14.02 -2.43
CA TYR A 38 -14.87 -14.81 -2.87
C TYR A 38 -13.96 -15.14 -1.68
N ILE A 39 -13.55 -16.40 -1.56
CA ILE A 39 -12.73 -16.89 -0.45
C ILE A 39 -11.43 -17.46 -1.05
N VAL A 40 -10.30 -16.85 -0.71
CA VAL A 40 -8.97 -17.35 -1.06
C VAL A 40 -8.42 -18.29 0.01
N PRO A 41 -7.40 -19.11 -0.29
CA PRO A 41 -6.90 -20.14 0.65
C PRO A 41 -6.52 -19.61 2.04
N ASP A 42 -5.78 -18.49 2.13
CA ASP A 42 -5.36 -17.90 3.41
C ASP A 42 -6.55 -17.29 4.20
N MET A 43 -7.60 -16.80 3.51
CA MET A 43 -8.83 -16.40 4.18
C MET A 43 -9.51 -17.59 4.86
N GLN A 44 -9.55 -18.73 4.17
CA GLN A 44 -10.20 -19.95 4.70
C GLN A 44 -9.37 -20.59 5.81
N ALA A 45 -8.03 -20.63 5.64
CA ALA A 45 -7.15 -21.31 6.57
C ALA A 45 -6.90 -20.52 7.87
N ASP A 46 -6.85 -19.17 7.77
CA ASP A 46 -6.38 -18.32 8.84
C ASP A 46 -7.44 -17.32 9.32
N TYR A 47 -7.91 -16.42 8.46
CA TYR A 47 -8.68 -15.25 8.90
C TYR A 47 -10.07 -15.60 9.42
N LEU A 48 -10.77 -16.52 8.77
CA LEU A 48 -12.09 -16.98 9.20
C LEU A 48 -12.03 -17.67 10.58
N PRO A 49 -11.13 -18.67 10.82
CA PRO A 49 -10.94 -19.24 12.14
C PRO A 49 -10.60 -18.20 13.20
N TRP A 50 -9.68 -17.28 12.94
CA TRP A 50 -9.32 -16.23 13.91
C TRP A 50 -10.49 -15.32 14.26
N MET A 51 -11.30 -14.92 13.30
CA MET A 51 -12.48 -14.10 13.55
C MET A 51 -13.52 -14.87 14.38
N GLN A 52 -13.75 -16.14 14.09
CA GLN A 52 -14.68 -17.00 14.84
C GLN A 52 -14.20 -17.20 16.29
N THR A 53 -12.91 -17.40 16.51
CA THR A 53 -12.31 -17.49 17.85
C THR A 53 -12.46 -16.17 18.60
N LEU A 54 -12.27 -15.03 17.94
CA LEU A 54 -12.52 -13.71 18.54
C LEU A 54 -13.98 -13.50 18.93
N GLN A 55 -14.93 -13.95 18.10
CA GLN A 55 -16.37 -13.84 18.40
C GLN A 55 -16.80 -14.71 19.56
N SER A 56 -16.22 -15.89 19.72
CA SER A 56 -16.60 -16.85 20.77
C SER A 56 -15.89 -16.63 22.10
N GLY A 57 -14.62 -16.21 22.10
CA GLY A 57 -13.79 -16.15 23.30
C GLY A 57 -12.91 -14.92 23.45
N GLY A 58 -12.98 -13.98 22.50
CA GLY A 58 -12.23 -12.74 22.55
C GLY A 58 -10.71 -12.90 22.33
N ILE A 59 -9.96 -11.86 22.68
CA ILE A 59 -8.50 -11.79 22.43
C ILE A 59 -7.75 -12.90 23.16
N GLN A 60 -8.14 -13.22 24.41
CA GLN A 60 -7.44 -14.25 25.20
C GLN A 60 -7.52 -15.62 24.53
N SER A 61 -8.68 -16.00 24.00
CA SER A 61 -8.86 -17.26 23.28
C SER A 61 -8.05 -17.29 21.99
N LEU A 62 -8.02 -16.18 21.23
CA LEU A 62 -7.22 -16.07 20.02
C LEU A 62 -5.73 -16.29 20.31
N LEU A 63 -5.19 -15.62 21.34
CA LEU A 63 -3.77 -15.74 21.71
C LEU A 63 -3.43 -17.11 22.27
N ALA A 64 -4.32 -17.74 23.04
CA ALA A 64 -4.11 -19.09 23.57
C ALA A 64 -4.10 -20.15 22.47
N GLU A 65 -4.95 -20.01 21.44
CA GLU A 65 -5.07 -21.00 20.36
C GLU A 65 -4.00 -20.83 19.29
N TYR A 66 -3.60 -19.57 18.98
CA TYR A 66 -2.70 -19.25 17.84
C TYR A 66 -1.38 -18.58 18.29
N SER A 67 -0.81 -18.98 19.42
CA SER A 67 0.48 -18.41 19.90
C SER A 67 1.69 -19.07 19.21
N PRO A 68 2.70 -18.30 18.74
CA PRO A 68 2.72 -16.84 18.64
C PRO A 68 1.85 -16.35 17.48
N PHE A 69 0.97 -15.37 17.75
CA PHE A 69 0.07 -14.86 16.73
C PHE A 69 0.85 -14.15 15.59
N PRO A 70 0.65 -14.54 14.33
CA PRO A 70 1.53 -14.12 13.23
C PRO A 70 1.27 -12.69 12.74
N TYR A 71 0.19 -12.05 13.17
CA TYR A 71 -0.17 -10.69 12.77
C TYR A 71 0.12 -9.65 13.85
N SER A 72 0.15 -8.38 13.45
CA SER A 72 0.45 -7.29 14.38
C SER A 72 -0.69 -7.06 15.39
N ALA A 73 -0.36 -6.43 16.52
CA ALA A 73 -1.33 -6.06 17.56
C ALA A 73 -2.50 -5.21 17.00
N MET A 74 -2.24 -4.36 16.02
CA MET A 74 -3.26 -3.52 15.38
C MET A 74 -4.34 -4.35 14.68
N HIS A 75 -3.98 -5.47 14.03
CA HIS A 75 -4.95 -6.39 13.45
C HIS A 75 -5.86 -6.98 14.53
N VAL A 76 -5.24 -7.47 15.61
CA VAL A 76 -5.99 -8.05 16.73
C VAL A 76 -7.01 -7.05 17.29
N TYR A 77 -6.60 -5.80 17.50
CA TYR A 77 -7.50 -4.79 18.06
C TYR A 77 -8.69 -4.46 17.13
N ILE A 78 -8.43 -4.28 15.83
CA ILE A 78 -9.50 -3.95 14.86
C ILE A 78 -10.47 -5.13 14.73
N TRP A 79 -9.96 -6.36 14.62
CA TRP A 79 -10.79 -7.55 14.51
C TRP A 79 -11.55 -7.86 15.81
N ALA A 80 -10.90 -7.71 16.97
CA ALA A 80 -11.56 -7.90 18.26
C ALA A 80 -12.65 -6.86 18.50
N LEU A 81 -12.43 -5.61 18.12
CA LEU A 81 -13.46 -4.56 18.17
C LEU A 81 -14.67 -4.93 17.31
N ALA A 82 -14.43 -5.40 16.09
CA ALA A 82 -15.51 -5.82 15.19
C ALA A 82 -16.26 -7.05 15.73
N ALA A 83 -15.55 -8.05 16.24
CA ALA A 83 -16.12 -9.23 16.87
C ALA A 83 -16.98 -8.87 18.10
N TRP A 84 -16.50 -7.92 18.91
CA TRP A 84 -17.23 -7.43 20.09
C TRP A 84 -18.49 -6.64 19.70
N LEU A 85 -18.41 -5.77 18.70
CA LEU A 85 -19.55 -4.98 18.22
C LEU A 85 -20.61 -5.85 17.53
N PHE A 86 -20.20 -6.91 16.84
CA PHE A 86 -21.05 -7.76 16.02
C PHE A 86 -20.80 -9.26 16.29
N PRO A 87 -21.04 -9.75 17.51
CA PRO A 87 -20.67 -11.11 17.93
C PRO A 87 -21.39 -12.24 17.16
N HIS A 88 -22.53 -11.93 16.53
CA HIS A 88 -23.35 -12.89 15.79
C HIS A 88 -23.33 -12.68 14.27
N ALA A 89 -22.54 -11.71 13.77
CA ALA A 89 -22.43 -11.49 12.35
C ALA A 89 -21.57 -12.59 11.71
N ASP A 90 -21.79 -12.84 10.42
CA ASP A 90 -20.96 -13.74 9.65
C ASP A 90 -19.50 -13.24 9.62
N ALA A 91 -18.54 -14.13 9.92
CA ALA A 91 -17.11 -13.80 10.05
C ALA A 91 -16.54 -13.25 8.74
N LEU A 92 -16.96 -13.79 7.57
CA LEU A 92 -16.53 -13.31 6.27
C LEU A 92 -17.02 -11.88 6.02
N VAL A 93 -18.27 -11.61 6.37
CA VAL A 93 -18.87 -10.27 6.22
C VAL A 93 -18.12 -9.25 7.08
N LEU A 94 -17.75 -9.61 8.32
CA LEU A 94 -16.97 -8.73 9.19
C LEU A 94 -15.57 -8.45 8.61
N LEU A 95 -14.83 -9.48 8.23
CA LEU A 95 -13.49 -9.36 7.67
C LEU A 95 -13.50 -8.51 6.40
N LYS A 96 -14.36 -8.82 5.45
CA LYS A 96 -14.50 -8.06 4.19
C LYS A 96 -15.01 -6.64 4.42
N GLY A 97 -15.97 -6.47 5.32
CA GLY A 97 -16.53 -5.17 5.69
C GLY A 97 -15.48 -4.22 6.24
N ILE A 98 -14.61 -4.70 7.15
CA ILE A 98 -13.48 -3.93 7.68
C ILE A 98 -12.57 -3.46 6.54
N VAL A 99 -12.15 -4.38 5.68
CA VAL A 99 -11.19 -4.06 4.61
C VAL A 99 -11.81 -3.10 3.59
N ILE A 100 -13.08 -3.31 3.19
CA ILE A 100 -13.79 -2.42 2.26
C ILE A 100 -13.97 -1.01 2.86
N LEU A 101 -14.23 -0.91 4.17
CA LEU A 101 -14.30 0.38 4.86
C LEU A 101 -12.97 1.14 4.78
N PHE A 102 -11.86 0.46 5.10
CA PHE A 102 -10.54 1.09 5.02
C PHE A 102 -10.11 1.38 3.57
N ASP A 103 -10.55 0.59 2.60
CA ASP A 103 -10.36 0.87 1.18
C ASP A 103 -11.09 2.16 0.75
N ALA A 104 -12.31 2.39 1.23
CA ALA A 104 -12.99 3.66 1.03
C ALA A 104 -12.26 4.84 1.73
N MET A 105 -11.75 4.62 2.94
CA MET A 105 -11.00 5.66 3.68
C MET A 105 -9.69 6.02 2.95
N GLN A 106 -8.92 5.04 2.46
CA GLN A 106 -7.69 5.34 1.70
C GLN A 106 -8.01 6.10 0.41
N ALA A 107 -9.11 5.79 -0.28
CA ALA A 107 -9.51 6.52 -1.48
C ALA A 107 -9.83 8.00 -1.15
N VAL A 108 -10.50 8.27 -0.03
CA VAL A 108 -10.73 9.64 0.46
C VAL A 108 -9.41 10.34 0.78
N ILE A 109 -8.47 9.68 1.48
CA ILE A 109 -7.15 10.26 1.81
C ILE A 109 -6.37 10.56 0.52
N GLY A 110 -6.39 9.66 -0.46
CA GLY A 110 -5.78 9.89 -1.77
C GLY A 110 -6.38 11.10 -2.50
N CYS A 111 -7.70 11.26 -2.45
CA CYS A 111 -8.37 12.45 -2.98
C CYS A 111 -7.96 13.74 -2.25
N LEU A 112 -7.83 13.69 -0.93
CA LEU A 112 -7.35 14.84 -0.13
C LEU A 112 -5.90 15.19 -0.46
N LEU A 113 -5.06 14.20 -0.74
CA LEU A 113 -3.68 14.40 -1.17
C LEU A 113 -3.63 15.10 -2.55
N VAL A 114 -4.43 14.65 -3.50
CA VAL A 114 -4.55 15.31 -4.83
C VAL A 114 -5.12 16.72 -4.69
N LEU A 115 -6.11 16.92 -3.83
CA LEU A 115 -6.69 18.25 -3.55
C LEU A 115 -5.65 19.24 -3.02
N GLU A 116 -4.72 18.77 -2.16
CA GLU A 116 -3.62 19.57 -1.62
C GLU A 116 -2.62 20.00 -2.70
N LEU A 117 -2.36 19.11 -3.67
CA LEU A 117 -1.34 19.31 -4.69
C LEU A 117 -1.82 20.09 -5.92
N LEU A 118 -3.12 20.08 -6.21
CA LEU A 118 -3.64 20.70 -7.43
C LEU A 118 -4.00 22.18 -7.26
N PRO A 119 -3.73 22.99 -8.29
CA PRO A 119 -4.22 24.36 -8.36
C PRO A 119 -5.76 24.39 -8.38
N LYS A 120 -6.36 25.44 -7.81
CA LYS A 120 -7.82 25.56 -7.62
C LYS A 120 -8.64 25.21 -8.88
N ALA A 121 -8.18 25.64 -10.06
CA ALA A 121 -8.88 25.41 -11.33
C ALA A 121 -9.00 23.92 -11.72
N ARG A 122 -8.10 23.04 -11.23
CA ARG A 122 -8.09 21.61 -11.56
C ARG A 122 -8.58 20.71 -10.43
N ARG A 123 -8.86 21.26 -9.24
CA ARG A 123 -9.17 20.44 -8.03
C ARG A 123 -10.36 19.53 -8.24
N VAL A 124 -11.46 20.06 -8.75
CA VAL A 124 -12.70 19.29 -8.91
C VAL A 124 -12.52 18.13 -9.88
N THR A 125 -11.98 18.39 -11.07
CA THR A 125 -11.72 17.35 -12.08
C THR A 125 -10.65 16.38 -11.60
N GLY A 126 -9.57 16.87 -10.99
CA GLY A 126 -8.49 16.02 -10.49
C GLY A 126 -8.94 15.11 -9.35
N VAL A 127 -9.75 15.60 -8.42
CA VAL A 127 -10.34 14.76 -7.35
C VAL A 127 -11.29 13.72 -7.93
N PHE A 128 -12.11 14.09 -8.93
CA PHE A 128 -12.98 13.12 -9.60
C PHE A 128 -12.19 12.01 -10.29
N VAL A 129 -11.13 12.37 -11.02
CA VAL A 129 -10.26 11.39 -11.70
C VAL A 129 -9.50 10.54 -10.66
N ALA A 130 -8.95 11.14 -9.60
CA ALA A 130 -8.29 10.40 -8.52
C ALA A 130 -9.24 9.41 -7.86
N PHE A 131 -10.45 9.85 -7.49
CA PHE A 131 -11.47 8.98 -6.92
C PHE A 131 -11.81 7.83 -7.85
N THR A 132 -12.07 8.10 -9.13
CA THR A 132 -12.40 7.08 -10.13
C THR A 132 -11.28 6.04 -10.25
N LEU A 133 -10.04 6.50 -10.38
CA LEU A 133 -8.88 5.62 -10.55
C LEU A 133 -8.53 4.85 -9.27
N LEU A 134 -8.80 5.37 -8.08
CA LEU A 134 -8.63 4.65 -6.82
C LEU A 134 -9.79 3.68 -6.59
N TRP A 135 -11.02 4.15 -6.72
CA TRP A 135 -12.21 3.38 -6.41
C TRP A 135 -12.47 2.22 -7.37
N LEU A 136 -12.04 2.37 -8.64
CA LEU A 136 -12.15 1.33 -9.67
C LEU A 136 -10.79 0.66 -9.98
N ASN A 137 -9.77 0.87 -9.15
CA ASN A 137 -8.45 0.25 -9.33
C ASN A 137 -8.56 -1.28 -9.23
N PRO A 138 -8.16 -2.04 -10.26
CA PRO A 138 -8.29 -3.50 -10.24
C PRO A 138 -7.45 -4.15 -9.14
N ILE A 139 -6.27 -3.60 -8.82
CA ILE A 139 -5.42 -4.13 -7.74
C ILE A 139 -6.10 -3.93 -6.38
N LEU A 140 -6.70 -2.75 -6.13
CA LEU A 140 -7.42 -2.48 -4.89
C LEU A 140 -8.69 -3.34 -4.77
N LEU A 141 -9.42 -3.54 -5.87
CA LEU A 141 -10.60 -4.42 -5.91
C LEU A 141 -10.21 -5.87 -5.58
N LEU A 142 -9.14 -6.37 -6.20
CA LEU A 142 -8.64 -7.73 -5.94
C LEU A 142 -8.08 -7.86 -4.53
N ASN A 143 -7.28 -6.91 -4.06
CA ASN A 143 -6.68 -6.93 -2.72
C ASN A 143 -7.74 -6.84 -1.61
N ALA A 144 -8.62 -5.82 -1.67
CA ALA A 144 -9.56 -5.55 -0.61
C ALA A 144 -10.81 -6.44 -0.68
N ALA A 145 -11.50 -6.45 -1.83
CA ALA A 145 -12.80 -7.10 -1.91
C ALA A 145 -12.69 -8.60 -2.20
N ALA A 146 -11.90 -9.01 -3.19
CA ALA A 146 -11.79 -10.43 -3.53
C ALA A 146 -10.93 -11.19 -2.51
N TRP A 147 -9.74 -10.69 -2.19
CA TRP A 147 -8.85 -11.34 -1.23
C TRP A 147 -9.25 -11.07 0.24
N GLY A 148 -9.58 -9.82 0.58
CA GLY A 148 -9.80 -9.39 1.97
C GLY A 148 -8.50 -9.08 2.72
N GLN A 149 -7.44 -8.73 1.98
CA GLN A 149 -6.17 -8.32 2.56
C GLN A 149 -6.24 -6.92 3.15
N THR A 150 -5.57 -6.75 4.27
CA THR A 150 -5.58 -5.51 5.05
C THR A 150 -4.58 -4.46 4.56
N ASP A 151 -3.98 -4.65 3.39
CA ASP A 151 -2.96 -3.76 2.83
C ASP A 151 -3.45 -2.32 2.64
N VAL A 152 -4.73 -2.14 2.37
CA VAL A 152 -5.37 -0.82 2.23
C VAL A 152 -5.28 0.03 3.50
N ILE A 153 -5.08 -0.58 4.67
CA ILE A 153 -4.98 0.14 5.95
C ILE A 153 -3.64 0.83 6.05
N TYR A 154 -2.52 0.10 5.88
CA TYR A 154 -1.21 0.75 5.92
C TYR A 154 -0.96 1.63 4.68
N LEU A 155 -1.59 1.33 3.53
CA LEU A 155 -1.64 2.22 2.39
C LEU A 155 -2.27 3.56 2.79
N GLY A 156 -3.48 3.56 3.36
CA GLY A 156 -4.18 4.77 3.81
C GLY A 156 -3.35 5.60 4.80
N LEU A 157 -2.71 4.95 5.78
CA LEU A 157 -1.82 5.59 6.75
C LEU A 157 -0.54 6.15 6.09
N SER A 158 0.00 5.48 5.07
CA SER A 158 1.15 5.97 4.29
C SER A 158 0.78 7.21 3.46
N LEU A 159 -0.38 7.20 2.82
CA LEU A 159 -0.91 8.38 2.12
C LEU A 159 -1.16 9.55 3.09
N LEU A 160 -1.73 9.25 4.26
CA LEU A 160 -1.95 10.25 5.32
C LEU A 160 -0.64 10.84 5.83
N THR A 161 0.41 10.03 5.94
CA THR A 161 1.76 10.49 6.30
C THR A 161 2.24 11.57 5.36
N LEU A 162 2.20 11.34 4.05
CA LEU A 162 2.61 12.33 3.05
C LEU A 162 1.69 13.55 3.01
N LEU A 163 0.38 13.35 3.11
CA LEU A 163 -0.59 14.46 3.20
C LEU A 163 -0.28 15.39 4.38
N LEU A 164 -0.03 14.82 5.56
CA LEU A 164 0.31 15.59 6.76
C LEU A 164 1.65 16.28 6.65
N LEU A 165 2.65 15.63 6.04
CA LEU A 165 3.95 16.23 5.77
C LEU A 165 3.82 17.41 4.80
N PHE A 166 3.05 17.27 3.73
CA PHE A 166 2.78 18.34 2.77
C PHE A 166 2.00 19.51 3.38
N LYS A 167 1.16 19.25 4.37
CA LYS A 167 0.46 20.26 5.19
C LYS A 167 1.31 20.82 6.34
N GLN A 168 2.62 20.56 6.38
CA GLN A 168 3.53 21.01 7.42
C GLN A 168 3.13 20.57 8.84
N LYS A 169 2.62 19.35 8.97
CA LYS A 169 2.28 18.70 10.24
C LYS A 169 3.17 17.50 10.50
N PRO A 170 4.52 17.66 10.63
CA PRO A 170 5.47 16.56 10.66
C PRO A 170 5.30 15.63 11.86
N VAL A 171 4.87 16.13 13.02
CA VAL A 171 4.57 15.29 14.20
C VAL A 171 3.47 14.29 13.86
N LEU A 172 2.35 14.77 13.33
CA LEU A 172 1.23 13.90 12.95
C LEU A 172 1.60 12.97 11.79
N ALA A 173 2.47 13.42 10.87
CA ALA A 173 2.98 12.59 9.79
C ALA A 173 3.78 11.40 10.35
N MET A 174 4.70 11.62 11.30
CA MET A 174 5.50 10.54 11.88
C MET A 174 4.67 9.62 12.79
N LEU A 175 3.65 10.14 13.48
CA LEU A 175 2.67 9.31 14.19
C LEU A 175 1.88 8.42 13.23
N SER A 176 1.40 8.97 12.11
CA SER A 176 0.71 8.20 11.07
C SER A 176 1.60 7.12 10.47
N PHE A 177 2.87 7.44 10.20
CA PHE A 177 3.83 6.46 9.68
C PHE A 177 4.16 5.38 10.71
N GLY A 178 4.32 5.75 11.99
CA GLY A 178 4.49 4.80 13.10
C GLY A 178 3.31 3.83 13.21
N LEU A 179 2.07 4.32 13.04
CA LEU A 179 0.87 3.47 12.99
C LEU A 179 0.85 2.57 11.74
N ALA A 180 1.25 3.07 10.57
CA ALA A 180 1.36 2.27 9.35
C ALA A 180 2.33 1.10 9.56
N LEU A 181 3.50 1.36 10.15
CA LEU A 181 4.51 0.36 10.47
C LEU A 181 4.03 -0.60 11.57
N ALA A 182 3.31 -0.10 12.57
CA ALA A 182 2.72 -0.93 13.61
C ALA A 182 1.61 -1.84 13.08
N PHE A 183 0.95 -1.43 12.01
CA PHE A 183 -0.05 -2.24 11.34
C PHE A 183 0.61 -3.31 10.45
N LYS A 184 1.52 -2.91 9.55
CA LYS A 184 2.19 -3.83 8.64
C LYS A 184 3.64 -3.38 8.38
N LEU A 185 4.60 -4.29 8.57
CA LEU A 185 6.02 -3.99 8.49
C LEU A 185 6.44 -3.47 7.09
N GLN A 186 5.70 -3.84 6.04
CA GLN A 186 5.94 -3.38 4.66
C GLN A 186 5.84 -1.86 4.49
N ALA A 187 5.20 -1.14 5.41
CA ALA A 187 5.25 0.33 5.43
C ALA A 187 6.68 0.88 5.49
N ILE A 188 7.67 0.08 5.97
CA ILE A 188 9.10 0.44 6.05
C ILE A 188 9.67 0.87 4.69
N PHE A 189 9.13 0.38 3.57
CA PHE A 189 9.61 0.74 2.23
C PHE A 189 9.42 2.23 1.89
N LEU A 190 8.57 2.95 2.63
CA LEU A 190 8.44 4.41 2.52
C LEU A 190 9.51 5.17 3.32
N LEU A 191 10.17 4.53 4.29
CA LEU A 191 11.15 5.19 5.16
C LEU A 191 12.32 5.82 4.39
N PRO A 192 12.93 5.19 3.36
CA PRO A 192 13.99 5.82 2.57
C PRO A 192 13.55 7.15 1.95
N ALA A 193 12.32 7.24 1.46
CA ALA A 193 11.78 8.49 0.93
C ALA A 193 11.70 9.57 2.03
N LEU A 194 11.17 9.24 3.21
CA LEU A 194 11.08 10.18 4.34
C LEU A 194 12.46 10.69 4.77
N LEU A 195 13.48 9.81 4.76
CA LEU A 195 14.86 10.19 5.07
C LEU A 195 15.45 11.12 4.00
N ILE A 196 15.24 10.84 2.71
CA ILE A 196 15.68 11.74 1.63
C ILE A 196 14.94 13.09 1.71
N LEU A 197 13.63 13.07 1.98
CA LEU A 197 12.83 14.28 2.14
C LEU A 197 13.30 15.14 3.31
N TYR A 198 13.83 14.55 4.39
CA TYR A 198 14.43 15.33 5.48
C TYR A 198 15.52 16.30 4.98
N PHE A 199 16.34 15.88 4.02
CA PHE A 199 17.42 16.70 3.45
C PHE A 199 16.95 17.56 2.25
N CYS A 200 16.10 17.01 1.40
CA CYS A 200 15.81 17.56 0.08
C CYS A 200 14.44 18.24 -0.06
N PHE A 201 13.56 18.11 0.94
CA PHE A 201 12.24 18.71 0.87
C PHE A 201 12.30 20.23 1.12
N GLU A 202 11.53 21.00 0.36
CA GLU A 202 11.46 22.47 0.55
C GLU A 202 10.97 22.85 1.94
N LYS A 203 10.05 22.07 2.51
CA LYS A 203 9.44 22.30 3.82
C LYS A 203 10.23 21.54 4.89
N LYS A 204 11.01 22.26 5.68
CA LYS A 204 11.86 21.66 6.69
C LYS A 204 11.09 21.13 7.89
N PHE A 205 11.56 20.03 8.45
CA PHE A 205 11.06 19.43 9.69
C PHE A 205 12.22 18.83 10.51
N SER A 206 11.98 18.57 11.80
CA SER A 206 13.04 18.09 12.69
C SER A 206 13.25 16.58 12.54
N LEU A 207 14.52 16.15 12.57
CA LEU A 207 14.92 14.74 12.64
C LEU A 207 14.38 14.05 13.90
N LEU A 208 14.20 14.81 14.99
CA LEU A 208 13.69 14.26 16.25
C LEU A 208 12.31 13.62 16.12
N TRP A 209 11.49 14.07 15.16
CA TRP A 209 10.17 13.49 14.95
C TRP A 209 10.22 12.03 14.47
N PHE A 210 11.33 11.58 13.88
CA PHE A 210 11.50 10.17 13.51
C PHE A 210 11.50 9.24 14.74
N LEU A 211 11.81 9.73 15.93
CA LEU A 211 11.73 8.96 17.17
C LEU A 211 10.30 8.56 17.54
N LEU A 212 9.31 9.27 17.01
CA LEU A 212 7.88 8.90 17.18
C LEU A 212 7.54 7.59 16.50
N ILE A 213 8.25 7.21 15.42
CA ILE A 213 7.97 5.99 14.66
C ILE A 213 8.16 4.74 15.54
N PRO A 214 9.36 4.46 16.09
CA PRO A 214 9.54 3.33 17.00
C PRO A 214 8.71 3.50 18.27
N ALA A 215 8.54 4.72 18.81
CA ALA A 215 7.72 4.95 20.00
C ALA A 215 6.28 4.49 19.82
N VAL A 216 5.63 4.83 18.69
CA VAL A 216 4.28 4.36 18.35
C VAL A 216 4.27 2.84 18.16
N TRP A 217 5.24 2.30 17.42
CA TRP A 217 5.32 0.87 17.15
C TRP A 217 5.40 0.03 18.43
N PHE A 218 6.21 0.46 19.41
CA PHE A 218 6.27 -0.18 20.72
C PHE A 218 5.01 0.06 21.55
N ALA A 219 4.52 1.31 21.62
CA ALA A 219 3.36 1.68 22.43
C ALA A 219 2.10 0.87 22.07
N VAL A 220 1.86 0.64 20.77
CA VAL A 220 0.73 -0.14 20.28
C VAL A 220 0.81 -1.62 20.72
N ARG A 221 1.99 -2.17 20.95
CA ARG A 221 2.16 -3.57 21.36
C ARG A 221 1.94 -3.79 22.86
N ILE A 222 2.13 -2.76 23.69
CA ILE A 222 2.07 -2.86 25.17
C ILE A 222 0.76 -3.50 25.66
N PRO A 223 -0.45 -3.06 25.23
CA PRO A 223 -1.68 -3.66 25.77
C PRO A 223 -1.78 -5.16 25.50
N LEU A 224 -1.38 -5.61 24.30
CA LEU A 224 -1.42 -7.02 23.93
C LEU A 224 -0.42 -7.85 24.76
N GLN A 225 0.79 -7.31 24.96
CA GLN A 225 1.83 -7.96 25.80
C GLN A 225 1.43 -8.05 27.27
N LEU A 226 0.65 -7.10 27.77
CA LEU A 226 0.13 -7.16 29.14
C LEU A 226 -0.99 -8.18 29.32
N MET A 227 -1.71 -8.51 28.23
CA MET A 227 -2.79 -9.51 28.25
C MET A 227 -2.26 -10.95 28.17
N ASP A 228 -1.10 -11.15 27.54
CA ASP A 228 -0.51 -12.46 27.30
C ASP A 228 1.00 -12.41 27.52
N SER A 229 1.45 -13.07 28.60
CA SER A 229 2.88 -13.23 28.91
C SER A 229 3.64 -14.12 27.89
N GLY A 230 2.92 -14.84 27.03
CA GLY A 230 3.47 -15.67 25.95
C GLY A 230 3.52 -14.97 24.58
N THR A 231 3.08 -13.70 24.47
CA THR A 231 3.22 -12.98 23.20
C THR A 231 4.69 -12.84 22.83
N ALA A 232 4.98 -13.15 21.57
CA ALA A 232 6.32 -13.00 21.02
C ALA A 232 6.91 -11.64 21.35
N SER A 233 8.15 -11.63 21.85
CA SER A 233 8.91 -10.41 22.05
C SER A 233 9.03 -9.63 20.72
N ALA A 234 9.35 -8.34 20.78
CA ALA A 234 9.55 -7.54 19.58
C ALA A 234 10.57 -8.17 18.62
N THR A 235 11.62 -8.77 19.16
CA THR A 235 12.66 -9.46 18.37
C THR A 235 12.13 -10.75 17.74
N GLU A 236 11.41 -11.58 18.48
CA GLU A 236 10.80 -12.80 17.95
C GLU A 236 9.77 -12.51 16.84
N PHE A 237 8.93 -11.48 17.03
CA PHE A 237 8.00 -11.03 16.00
C PHE A 237 8.73 -10.59 14.71
N LEU A 238 9.77 -9.76 14.83
CA LEU A 238 10.55 -9.32 13.67
C LEU A 238 11.27 -10.49 13.00
N THR A 239 11.85 -11.41 13.80
CA THR A 239 12.52 -12.61 13.27
C THR A 239 11.53 -13.51 12.54
N ALA A 240 10.35 -13.76 13.12
CA ALA A 240 9.30 -14.55 12.48
C ALA A 240 8.86 -13.95 11.14
N GLN A 241 8.68 -12.62 11.07
CA GLN A 241 8.31 -11.93 9.84
C GLN A 241 9.40 -11.99 8.75
N THR A 242 10.67 -12.07 9.13
CA THR A 242 11.80 -12.08 8.18
C THR A 242 12.27 -13.48 7.81
N SER A 243 12.01 -14.50 8.64
CA SER A 243 12.44 -15.89 8.44
C SER A 243 11.33 -16.83 7.92
N SER A 244 10.11 -16.33 7.78
CA SER A 244 8.94 -17.16 7.40
C SER A 244 8.96 -17.64 5.95
N TYR A 245 9.77 -17.03 5.09
CA TYR A 245 9.77 -17.31 3.66
C TYR A 245 11.09 -17.91 3.20
N THR A 246 11.00 -19.03 2.50
CA THR A 246 12.15 -19.74 1.91
C THR A 246 12.40 -19.38 0.46
N ASP A 247 11.36 -18.92 -0.25
CA ASP A 247 11.46 -18.60 -1.67
C ASP A 247 11.94 -17.14 -1.87
N ALA A 248 12.84 -16.96 -2.82
CA ALA A 248 13.42 -15.64 -3.13
C ALA A 248 12.37 -14.64 -3.65
N THR A 249 11.26 -15.12 -4.20
CA THR A 249 10.08 -14.31 -4.57
C THR A 249 8.79 -15.04 -4.23
N MET A 250 7.80 -14.31 -3.74
CA MET A 250 6.47 -14.80 -3.36
C MET A 250 5.45 -14.24 -4.37
N ASN A 251 5.46 -14.75 -5.60
CA ASN A 251 4.60 -14.29 -6.71
C ASN A 251 4.78 -12.80 -7.06
N CYS A 252 5.90 -12.18 -6.70
CA CYS A 252 6.21 -10.79 -7.06
C CYS A 252 6.99 -10.73 -8.37
N PRO A 253 6.59 -9.94 -9.38
CA PRO A 253 7.32 -9.76 -10.63
C PRO A 253 8.53 -8.82 -10.41
N ASN A 254 9.53 -9.30 -9.67
CA ASN A 254 10.71 -8.58 -9.22
C ASN A 254 12.01 -9.11 -9.85
N LEU A 255 13.17 -8.62 -9.37
CA LEU A 255 14.49 -9.08 -9.82
C LEU A 255 14.67 -10.61 -9.62
N HIS A 256 14.18 -11.16 -8.50
CA HIS A 256 14.32 -12.58 -8.19
C HIS A 256 13.45 -13.43 -9.12
N ALA A 257 12.27 -12.98 -9.49
CA ALA A 257 11.41 -13.62 -10.48
C ALA A 257 12.08 -13.59 -11.88
N LEU A 258 12.70 -12.47 -12.25
CA LEU A 258 13.43 -12.34 -13.52
C LEU A 258 14.62 -13.31 -13.60
N LEU A 259 15.33 -13.50 -12.49
CA LEU A 259 16.49 -14.38 -12.38
C LEU A 259 16.15 -15.84 -12.07
N ASN A 260 14.90 -16.20 -11.95
CA ASN A 260 14.33 -17.45 -11.43
C ASN A 260 15.25 -18.68 -11.51
N GLU A 261 15.58 -19.16 -12.73
CA GLU A 261 16.46 -20.35 -12.92
C GLU A 261 17.90 -20.08 -12.48
N ALA A 262 18.41 -18.86 -12.68
CA ALA A 262 19.73 -18.46 -12.25
C ALA A 262 19.86 -18.43 -10.71
N VAL A 263 18.83 -17.98 -9.99
CA VAL A 263 18.81 -17.98 -8.51
C VAL A 263 18.85 -19.39 -7.93
N LYS A 264 18.29 -20.36 -8.63
CA LYS A 264 18.37 -21.80 -8.27
C LYS A 264 19.72 -22.42 -8.59
N SER A 265 20.61 -21.72 -9.28
CA SER A 265 21.94 -22.25 -9.58
C SER A 265 22.76 -22.47 -8.30
N PRO A 266 23.57 -23.57 -8.22
CA PRO A 266 24.39 -23.84 -7.05
C PRO A 266 25.30 -22.67 -6.66
N LEU A 267 25.80 -21.93 -7.65
CA LEU A 267 26.66 -20.77 -7.43
C LEU A 267 25.93 -19.65 -6.66
N LEU A 268 24.72 -19.24 -7.09
CA LEU A 268 23.98 -18.18 -6.44
C LEU A 268 23.43 -18.58 -5.07
N ILE A 269 23.06 -19.84 -4.89
CA ILE A 269 22.72 -20.40 -3.57
C ILE A 269 23.93 -20.34 -2.65
N MET A 270 25.10 -20.77 -3.13
CA MET A 270 26.34 -20.76 -2.35
C MET A 270 26.77 -19.33 -1.91
N VAL A 271 26.64 -18.34 -2.81
CA VAL A 271 27.01 -16.96 -2.49
C VAL A 271 25.90 -16.19 -1.74
N LYS A 272 24.77 -16.84 -1.43
CA LYS A 272 23.63 -16.23 -0.74
C LYS A 272 23.15 -14.94 -1.43
N TRP A 273 22.80 -15.05 -2.70
CA TRP A 273 22.39 -13.96 -3.59
C TRP A 273 21.40 -12.98 -2.97
N GLU A 274 20.49 -13.44 -2.14
CA GLU A 274 19.51 -12.63 -1.42
C GLU A 274 20.16 -11.53 -0.59
N ARG A 275 21.29 -11.80 0.05
CA ARG A 275 22.05 -10.77 0.81
C ARG A 275 22.61 -9.69 -0.10
N TYR A 276 23.11 -10.07 -1.28
CA TYR A 276 23.62 -9.10 -2.26
C TYR A 276 22.50 -8.23 -2.82
N SER A 277 21.30 -8.75 -3.00
CA SER A 277 20.15 -7.96 -3.45
C SER A 277 19.70 -6.93 -2.40
N ILE A 278 19.83 -7.24 -1.10
CA ILE A 278 19.62 -6.26 -0.02
C ILE A 278 20.66 -5.14 -0.11
N PHE A 279 21.97 -5.49 -0.22
CA PHE A 279 23.03 -4.50 -0.38
C PHE A 279 22.86 -3.66 -1.66
N LEU A 280 22.42 -4.27 -2.76
CA LEU A 280 22.12 -3.57 -4.01
C LEU A 280 20.99 -2.55 -3.80
N THR A 281 19.93 -2.94 -3.11
CA THR A 281 18.82 -2.03 -2.78
C THR A 281 19.31 -0.82 -1.97
N ILE A 282 20.07 -1.06 -0.91
CA ILE A 282 20.64 0.00 -0.07
C ILE A 282 21.57 0.90 -0.90
N THR A 283 22.35 0.32 -1.79
CA THR A 283 23.28 1.07 -2.66
C THR A 283 22.51 1.98 -3.62
N ILE A 284 21.45 1.49 -4.27
CA ILE A 284 20.64 2.27 -5.23
C ILE A 284 19.96 3.44 -4.51
N LEU A 285 19.31 3.17 -3.37
CA LEU A 285 18.64 4.19 -2.57
C LEU A 285 19.65 5.21 -2.01
N GLY A 286 20.80 4.73 -1.50
CA GLY A 286 21.87 5.56 -0.97
C GLY A 286 22.54 6.42 -2.05
N ALA A 287 22.75 5.89 -3.26
CA ALA A 287 23.29 6.64 -4.38
C ALA A 287 22.33 7.78 -4.83
N MET A 288 21.03 7.50 -4.88
CA MET A 288 20.03 8.54 -5.18
C MET A 288 20.01 9.62 -4.08
N ALA A 289 20.02 9.22 -2.80
CA ALA A 289 20.07 10.15 -1.68
C ALA A 289 21.35 11.02 -1.75
N ALA A 290 22.52 10.40 -1.92
CA ALA A 290 23.80 11.10 -2.02
C ALA A 290 23.80 12.08 -3.21
N TRP A 291 23.33 11.64 -4.38
CA TRP A 291 23.24 12.50 -5.57
C TRP A 291 22.35 13.73 -5.30
N MET A 292 21.15 13.52 -4.74
CA MET A 292 20.23 14.63 -4.45
C MET A 292 20.81 15.62 -3.42
N ILE A 293 21.44 15.10 -2.35
CA ILE A 293 22.03 15.93 -1.30
C ILE A 293 23.23 16.73 -1.84
N LEU A 294 24.14 16.07 -2.57
CA LEU A 294 25.33 16.72 -3.14
C LEU A 294 24.98 17.77 -4.19
N LYS A 295 23.92 17.55 -4.96
CA LYS A 295 23.39 18.51 -5.93
C LYS A 295 22.48 19.56 -5.30
N GLN A 296 22.23 19.49 -3.98
CA GLN A 296 21.34 20.41 -3.24
C GLN A 296 19.94 20.53 -3.86
N ILE A 297 19.42 19.41 -4.37
CA ILE A 297 18.12 19.36 -5.01
C ILE A 297 17.04 19.70 -3.97
N LYS A 298 16.07 20.53 -4.39
CA LYS A 298 14.90 20.91 -3.59
C LYS A 298 13.65 20.32 -4.23
N LEU A 299 12.96 19.47 -3.47
CA LEU A 299 11.75 18.80 -3.90
C LEU A 299 10.53 19.54 -3.40
N ASP A 300 9.66 19.91 -4.34
CA ASP A 300 8.29 20.32 -4.03
C ASP A 300 7.42 19.10 -3.65
N ASN A 301 6.17 19.33 -3.33
CA ASN A 301 5.25 18.28 -2.95
C ASN A 301 5.02 17.23 -4.08
N GLN A 302 4.99 17.67 -5.35
CA GLN A 302 4.77 16.77 -6.49
C GLN A 302 5.97 15.84 -6.70
N ASN A 303 7.19 16.38 -6.65
CA ASN A 303 8.42 15.61 -6.81
C ASN A 303 8.70 14.73 -5.58
N ALA A 304 8.30 15.19 -4.39
CA ALA A 304 8.32 14.37 -3.17
C ALA A 304 7.40 13.14 -3.29
N LEU A 305 6.22 13.29 -3.92
CA LEU A 305 5.30 12.19 -4.18
C LEU A 305 5.92 11.16 -5.16
N LEU A 306 6.54 11.63 -6.26
CA LEU A 306 7.24 10.78 -7.22
C LEU A 306 8.40 10.03 -6.57
N LEU A 307 9.25 10.72 -5.80
CA LEU A 307 10.35 10.09 -5.08
C LEU A 307 9.84 9.02 -4.12
N SER A 308 8.74 9.28 -3.41
CA SER A 308 8.14 8.31 -2.49
C SER A 308 7.68 7.05 -3.21
N ALA A 309 7.03 7.19 -4.37
CA ALA A 309 6.65 6.07 -5.21
C ALA A 309 7.88 5.27 -5.67
N TRP A 310 8.91 5.97 -6.16
CA TRP A 310 10.15 5.36 -6.63
C TRP A 310 10.86 4.58 -5.54
N CYS A 311 10.98 5.12 -4.32
CA CYS A 311 11.63 4.41 -3.20
C CYS A 311 10.92 3.10 -2.86
N VAL A 312 9.57 3.12 -2.74
CA VAL A 312 8.79 1.91 -2.42
C VAL A 312 8.95 0.86 -3.52
N LEU A 313 8.76 1.25 -4.79
CA LEU A 313 8.83 0.33 -5.94
C LEU A 313 10.25 -0.23 -6.14
N THR A 314 11.28 0.57 -5.88
CA THR A 314 12.68 0.12 -5.89
C THR A 314 12.93 -0.92 -4.80
N CYS A 315 12.45 -0.70 -3.58
CA CYS A 315 12.54 -1.70 -2.50
C CYS A 315 11.90 -3.02 -2.93
N VAL A 316 10.66 -2.98 -3.41
CA VAL A 316 9.92 -4.19 -3.78
C VAL A 316 10.54 -4.92 -4.98
N PHE A 317 11.14 -4.17 -5.92
CA PHE A 317 11.78 -4.79 -7.07
C PHE A 317 13.11 -5.49 -6.73
N PHE A 318 13.93 -4.92 -5.86
CA PHE A 318 15.27 -5.45 -5.58
C PHE A 318 15.36 -6.34 -4.35
N LEU A 319 14.48 -6.17 -3.33
CA LEU A 319 14.52 -7.00 -2.12
C LEU A 319 14.02 -8.42 -2.36
N PRO A 320 14.56 -9.42 -1.62
CA PRO A 320 14.07 -10.79 -1.66
C PRO A 320 12.77 -10.95 -0.86
N HIS A 321 12.09 -12.10 -1.05
CA HIS A 321 10.88 -12.51 -0.32
C HIS A 321 9.69 -11.54 -0.46
N MET A 322 9.61 -10.84 -1.60
CA MET A 322 8.53 -9.91 -1.87
C MET A 322 7.29 -10.61 -2.42
N HIS A 323 6.12 -10.22 -1.89
CA HIS A 323 4.82 -10.57 -2.45
C HIS A 323 4.37 -9.54 -3.49
N GLU A 324 3.50 -9.97 -4.40
CA GLU A 324 2.86 -9.13 -5.43
C GLU A 324 2.18 -7.87 -4.86
N ARG A 325 1.69 -7.95 -3.63
CA ARG A 325 0.95 -6.87 -2.95
C ARG A 325 1.80 -5.83 -2.24
N TYR A 326 3.10 -6.10 -2.04
CA TYR A 326 3.96 -5.20 -1.24
C TYR A 326 4.27 -3.87 -1.94
N GLY A 327 4.09 -3.81 -3.26
CA GLY A 327 4.24 -2.58 -4.06
C GLY A 327 3.05 -1.61 -4.00
N ILE A 328 1.93 -1.99 -3.39
CA ILE A 328 0.66 -1.26 -3.44
C ILE A 328 0.79 0.23 -3.07
N VAL A 329 1.60 0.57 -2.07
CA VAL A 329 1.84 1.98 -1.69
C VAL A 329 2.53 2.73 -2.83
N GLY A 330 3.57 2.15 -3.43
CA GLY A 330 4.28 2.74 -4.56
C GLY A 330 3.40 2.92 -5.79
N ASP A 331 2.61 1.91 -6.13
CA ASP A 331 1.67 1.92 -7.27
C ASP A 331 0.63 3.03 -7.12
N ILE A 332 0.06 3.18 -5.93
CA ILE A 332 -0.95 4.22 -5.66
C ILE A 332 -0.33 5.61 -5.59
N LEU A 333 0.86 5.76 -5.00
CA LEU A 333 1.57 7.04 -5.02
C LEU A 333 1.91 7.49 -6.45
N LEU A 334 2.33 6.55 -7.31
CA LEU A 334 2.59 6.81 -8.72
C LEU A 334 1.30 7.21 -9.47
N LEU A 335 0.19 6.54 -9.20
CA LEU A 335 -1.11 6.88 -9.76
C LEU A 335 -1.52 8.31 -9.39
N LEU A 336 -1.41 8.67 -8.11
CA LEU A 336 -1.74 10.01 -7.63
C LEU A 336 -0.79 11.07 -8.21
N TRP A 337 0.50 10.75 -8.34
CA TRP A 337 1.46 11.62 -9.04
C TRP A 337 1.06 11.86 -10.50
N ALA A 338 0.63 10.82 -11.22
CA ALA A 338 0.19 10.95 -12.61
C ALA A 338 -1.04 11.86 -12.75
N VAL A 339 -1.99 11.78 -11.80
CA VAL A 339 -3.15 12.67 -11.74
C VAL A 339 -2.72 14.13 -11.49
N VAL A 340 -1.75 14.35 -10.58
CA VAL A 340 -1.23 15.69 -10.28
C VAL A 340 -0.44 16.25 -11.46
N LEU A 341 0.43 15.44 -12.06
CA LEU A 341 1.23 15.82 -13.24
C LEU A 341 0.34 16.19 -14.44
N TRP A 342 -0.77 15.48 -14.60
CA TRP A 342 -1.76 15.68 -15.67
C TRP A 342 -1.15 15.68 -17.09
N LYS A 343 -0.24 14.73 -17.33
CA LYS A 343 0.41 14.52 -18.63
C LYS A 343 0.33 13.05 -19.04
N PRO A 344 0.17 12.73 -20.34
CA PRO A 344 0.05 11.35 -20.81
C PRO A 344 1.17 10.42 -20.32
N ARG A 345 2.41 10.96 -20.23
CA ARG A 345 3.55 10.19 -19.74
C ARG A 345 3.37 9.67 -18.32
N GLY A 346 2.70 10.42 -17.42
CA GLY A 346 2.43 9.97 -16.05
C GLY A 346 1.56 8.71 -16.05
N PHE A 347 0.48 8.72 -16.85
CA PHE A 347 -0.40 7.55 -16.99
C PHE A 347 0.29 6.38 -17.70
N LEU A 348 1.24 6.65 -18.61
CA LEU A 348 2.06 5.59 -19.20
C LEU A 348 2.92 4.89 -18.14
N TYR A 349 3.56 5.62 -17.22
CA TYR A 349 4.29 5.03 -16.09
C TYR A 349 3.39 4.19 -15.22
N VAL A 350 2.19 4.68 -14.89
CA VAL A 350 1.19 3.92 -14.13
C VAL A 350 0.84 2.61 -14.84
N LEU A 351 0.57 2.65 -16.14
CA LEU A 351 0.24 1.46 -16.91
C LEU A 351 1.39 0.44 -16.92
N LEU A 352 2.63 0.89 -17.12
CA LEU A 352 3.82 0.03 -17.14
C LEU A 352 4.04 -0.67 -15.79
N GLY A 353 3.84 0.03 -14.67
CA GLY A 353 3.99 -0.55 -13.33
C GLY A 353 2.80 -1.44 -12.93
N LEU A 354 1.57 -1.04 -13.26
CA LEU A 354 0.37 -1.78 -12.88
C LEU A 354 0.18 -3.10 -13.64
N LEU A 355 0.59 -3.20 -14.89
CA LEU A 355 0.38 -4.41 -15.69
C LEU A 355 1.04 -5.66 -15.10
N PRO A 356 2.34 -5.66 -14.74
CA PRO A 356 2.99 -6.79 -14.10
C PRO A 356 2.35 -7.16 -12.75
N THR A 357 2.04 -6.16 -11.93
CA THR A 357 1.41 -6.34 -10.62
C THR A 357 0.01 -6.93 -10.77
N ALA A 358 -0.80 -6.40 -11.68
CA ALA A 358 -2.15 -6.92 -11.93
C ALA A 358 -2.14 -8.37 -12.43
N SER A 359 -1.18 -8.74 -13.29
CA SER A 359 -1.01 -10.14 -13.71
C SER A 359 -0.70 -11.06 -12.54
N ALA A 360 0.21 -10.66 -11.64
CA ALA A 360 0.54 -11.43 -10.44
C ALA A 360 -0.66 -11.58 -9.49
N TYR A 361 -1.45 -10.51 -9.30
CA TYR A 361 -2.72 -10.60 -8.55
C TYR A 361 -3.73 -11.54 -9.19
N CYS A 362 -3.90 -11.48 -10.53
CA CYS A 362 -4.78 -12.40 -11.24
C CYS A 362 -4.34 -13.85 -11.07
N ASN A 363 -3.02 -14.11 -11.10
CA ASN A 363 -2.49 -15.45 -10.87
C ASN A 363 -2.85 -15.96 -9.47
N TYR A 364 -2.60 -15.18 -8.42
CA TYR A 364 -2.87 -15.63 -7.04
C TYR A 364 -4.35 -15.68 -6.69
N VAL A 365 -5.10 -14.60 -7.02
CA VAL A 365 -6.50 -14.45 -6.57
C VAL A 365 -7.47 -15.23 -7.46
N LEU A 366 -7.22 -15.26 -8.77
CA LEU A 366 -8.15 -15.81 -9.76
C LEU A 366 -7.65 -17.10 -10.43
N ASP A 367 -6.46 -17.59 -10.04
CA ASP A 367 -5.79 -18.73 -10.69
C ASP A 367 -5.67 -18.54 -12.23
N ARG A 368 -5.30 -17.33 -12.64
CA ARG A 368 -5.21 -16.90 -14.05
C ARG A 368 -3.89 -16.19 -14.32
N GLU A 369 -2.94 -16.92 -14.88
CA GLU A 369 -1.70 -16.32 -15.35
C GLU A 369 -1.94 -15.60 -16.69
N ILE A 370 -1.75 -14.25 -16.71
CA ILE A 370 -1.87 -13.44 -17.92
C ILE A 370 -0.56 -13.53 -18.72
N PHE A 371 0.57 -13.39 -18.02
CA PHE A 371 1.92 -13.61 -18.55
C PHE A 371 2.85 -14.06 -17.42
N SER A 372 3.97 -14.71 -17.82
CA SER A 372 4.87 -15.32 -16.85
C SER A 372 5.47 -14.30 -15.89
N LEU A 373 5.77 -14.74 -14.69
CA LEU A 373 6.37 -13.92 -13.65
C LEU A 373 7.72 -13.34 -14.08
N GLN A 374 8.50 -14.08 -14.90
CA GLN A 374 9.77 -13.62 -15.47
C GLN A 374 9.55 -12.45 -16.44
N LEU A 375 8.56 -12.56 -17.32
CA LEU A 375 8.21 -11.45 -18.23
C LEU A 375 7.78 -10.22 -17.44
N GLY A 376 6.97 -10.41 -16.39
CA GLY A 376 6.60 -9.35 -15.46
C GLY A 376 7.82 -8.70 -14.79
N GLY A 377 8.80 -9.50 -14.37
CA GLY A 377 10.07 -9.02 -13.82
C GLY A 377 10.89 -8.21 -14.82
N ALA A 378 10.94 -8.63 -16.09
CA ALA A 378 11.59 -7.87 -17.16
C ALA A 378 10.90 -6.53 -17.44
N MET A 379 9.56 -6.51 -17.47
CA MET A 379 8.76 -5.30 -17.61
C MET A 379 9.00 -4.33 -16.44
N ASN A 380 9.05 -4.83 -15.21
CA ASN A 380 9.32 -4.02 -14.03
C ASN A 380 10.76 -3.51 -13.99
N LEU A 381 11.74 -4.25 -14.49
CA LEU A 381 13.11 -3.73 -14.64
C LEU A 381 13.15 -2.51 -15.57
N LEU A 382 12.55 -2.63 -16.74
CA LEU A 382 12.45 -1.50 -17.67
C LEU A 382 11.69 -0.32 -17.02
N PHE A 383 10.60 -0.60 -16.36
CA PHE A 383 9.80 0.40 -15.67
C PHE A 383 10.60 1.13 -14.59
N ILE A 384 11.33 0.43 -13.71
CA ILE A 384 12.15 1.04 -12.65
C ILE A 384 13.28 1.91 -13.25
N VAL A 385 13.92 1.48 -14.35
CA VAL A 385 14.92 2.29 -15.04
C VAL A 385 14.30 3.58 -15.57
N LEU A 386 13.16 3.51 -16.23
CA LEU A 386 12.45 4.67 -16.76
C LEU A 386 11.97 5.61 -15.64
N LEU A 387 11.47 5.04 -14.54
CA LEU A 387 11.01 5.80 -13.38
C LEU A 387 12.19 6.50 -12.67
N THR A 388 13.35 5.83 -12.57
CA THR A 388 14.59 6.43 -12.06
C THR A 388 15.01 7.63 -12.91
N TRP A 389 14.94 7.48 -14.23
CA TRP A 389 15.21 8.59 -15.13
C TRP A 389 14.25 9.76 -14.93
N GLU A 390 12.94 9.49 -14.74
CA GLU A 390 11.95 10.53 -14.47
C GLU A 390 12.25 11.26 -13.15
N VAL A 391 12.63 10.54 -12.07
CA VAL A 391 13.04 11.14 -10.78
C VAL A 391 14.25 12.05 -10.97
N ILE A 392 15.28 11.59 -11.69
CA ILE A 392 16.49 12.38 -11.96
C ILE A 392 16.17 13.63 -12.78
N ARG A 393 15.28 13.52 -13.76
CA ARG A 393 14.91 14.65 -14.62
C ARG A 393 14.07 15.71 -13.92
N GLN A 394 13.34 15.36 -12.86
CA GLN A 394 12.50 16.28 -12.09
C GLN A 394 13.25 16.91 -10.91
N GLY A 395 14.36 16.32 -10.46
CA GLY A 395 15.28 16.87 -9.46
C GLY A 395 16.34 17.74 -10.11
#